data_401a0d95e4e6b26485e139f4b63d310e
#
_entry.id   401a0d95e4e6b26485e139f4b63d310e
#
_cell.length_a   1.000
_cell.length_b   1.000
_cell.length_c   1.000
_cell.angle_alpha   90.00
_cell.angle_beta   90.00
_cell.angle_gamma   90.00
#
_symmetry.space_group_name_H-M   'P 1'
#
loop_
_entity.id
_entity.type
_entity.pdbx_description
1 polymer ?
#
loop_
_entity_poly.entity_id
_entity_poly.type
_entity_poly.pdbx_seq_one_letter_code
_entity_poly.pdbx_strand_id
1 'polypeptide(L)'
;MRLFVGIPLAAVVVDELTRLTTRLRRADDGLRWSTPESWHITLQFLGTSTRDQYECTLARLHEIHVAPVPIRLDAPGFFERAGVFFAGVHPSTSLTALERHVVAATTLCGFTPEMRPYHPHITLARSKGKEGGPGLRELKAGVKTVPEFSTFIANEFLLYESKPTPTGSLYDVRERFTLAAAR
;
A
#
# COMPACT_ATOMS: atom_id res chain seq x y z
N MET A 1 5.33 18.03 -4.85
CA MET A 1 5.00 16.98 -3.85
C MET A 1 4.94 15.65 -4.56
N ARG A 2 5.31 14.54 -3.90
CA ARG A 2 5.13 13.19 -4.47
C ARG A 2 4.02 12.50 -3.69
N LEU A 3 2.89 12.26 -4.34
CA LEU A 3 1.65 11.85 -3.68
C LEU A 3 1.25 10.42 -4.03
N PHE A 4 0.50 9.80 -3.12
CA PHE A 4 -0.23 8.56 -3.36
C PHE A 4 -1.45 8.48 -2.43
N VAL A 5 -2.44 7.67 -2.83
CA VAL A 5 -3.64 7.38 -2.05
C VAL A 5 -3.56 5.96 -1.53
N GLY A 6 -3.88 5.74 -0.26
CA GLY A 6 -3.81 4.41 0.34
C GLY A 6 -4.70 4.26 1.58
N ILE A 7 -4.83 3.02 2.02
CA ILE A 7 -5.59 2.63 3.22
C ILE A 7 -4.60 2.34 4.34
N PRO A 8 -4.75 2.95 5.53
CA PRO A 8 -3.96 2.61 6.71
C PRO A 8 -4.37 1.22 7.25
N LEU A 9 -3.46 0.55 7.94
CA LEU A 9 -3.73 -0.76 8.51
C LEU A 9 -4.28 -0.64 9.94
N ALA A 10 -5.14 -1.59 10.32
CA ALA A 10 -5.54 -1.75 11.71
C ALA A 10 -4.37 -2.25 12.58
N ALA A 11 -4.33 -1.82 13.84
CA ALA A 11 -3.24 -2.15 14.77
C ALA A 11 -3.00 -3.67 14.89
N VAL A 12 -4.04 -4.48 14.93
CA VAL A 12 -3.93 -5.94 15.01
C VAL A 12 -3.15 -6.51 13.82
N VAL A 13 -3.39 -6.01 12.60
CA VAL A 13 -2.69 -6.45 11.40
C VAL A 13 -1.23 -5.95 11.39
N VAL A 14 -0.99 -4.73 11.87
CA VAL A 14 0.37 -4.19 12.04
C VAL A 14 1.17 -5.08 12.99
N ASP A 15 0.59 -5.52 14.11
CA ASP A 15 1.24 -6.42 15.08
C ASP A 15 1.53 -7.80 14.48
N GLU A 16 0.60 -8.35 13.68
CA GLU A 16 0.76 -9.65 13.01
C GLU A 16 1.87 -9.58 11.95
N LEU A 17 1.90 -8.53 11.13
CA LEU A 17 2.95 -8.31 10.14
C LEU A 17 4.31 -8.04 10.80
N THR A 18 4.34 -7.35 11.93
CA THR A 18 5.56 -7.13 12.72
C THR A 18 6.14 -8.47 13.19
N ARG A 19 5.30 -9.37 13.73
CA ARG A 19 5.74 -10.72 14.13
C ARG A 19 6.26 -11.51 12.93
N LEU A 20 5.58 -11.44 11.78
CA LEU A 20 6.02 -12.12 10.56
C LEU A 20 7.38 -11.60 10.09
N THR A 21 7.53 -10.29 9.94
CA THR A 21 8.77 -9.68 9.43
C THR A 21 9.92 -9.87 10.38
N THR A 22 9.72 -9.79 11.70
CA THR A 22 10.74 -10.07 12.71
C THR A 22 11.26 -11.50 12.62
N ARG A 23 10.37 -12.47 12.37
CA ARG A 23 10.74 -13.89 12.21
C ARG A 23 11.51 -14.14 10.91
N LEU A 24 11.20 -13.41 9.85
CA LEU A 24 11.79 -13.61 8.52
C LEU A 24 13.10 -12.84 8.31
N ARG A 25 13.24 -11.71 8.96
CA ARG A 25 14.39 -10.81 8.81
C ARG A 25 15.65 -11.45 9.36
N ARG A 26 16.74 -11.36 8.57
CA ARG A 26 18.07 -11.78 8.97
C ARG A 26 19.06 -10.62 8.86
N ALA A 27 20.16 -10.69 9.60
CA ALA A 27 21.26 -9.75 9.43
C ALA A 27 21.85 -9.94 8.02
N ASP A 28 22.14 -8.82 7.37
CA ASP A 28 22.78 -8.77 6.05
C ASP A 28 22.07 -9.57 4.94
N ASP A 29 20.73 -9.69 5.03
CA ASP A 29 19.91 -10.41 4.05
C ASP A 29 19.81 -9.71 2.68
N GLY A 30 20.48 -8.56 2.50
CA GLY A 30 20.42 -7.78 1.26
C GLY A 30 19.07 -7.13 0.97
N LEU A 31 18.15 -7.13 1.95
CA LEU A 31 16.84 -6.52 1.86
C LEU A 31 16.75 -5.22 2.67
N ARG A 32 15.92 -4.32 2.21
CA ARG A 32 15.48 -3.15 2.95
C ARG A 32 14.05 -3.41 3.40
N TRP A 33 13.89 -3.69 4.68
CA TRP A 33 12.60 -3.93 5.30
C TRP A 33 11.86 -2.62 5.55
N SER A 34 10.60 -2.58 5.18
CA SER A 34 9.70 -1.48 5.49
C SER A 34 9.37 -1.49 6.97
N THR A 35 9.24 -0.31 7.57
CA THR A 35 8.84 -0.17 8.98
C THR A 35 7.32 -0.20 9.12
N PRO A 36 6.77 -0.60 10.28
CA PRO A 36 5.34 -0.65 10.52
C PRO A 36 4.61 0.67 10.20
N GLU A 37 5.23 1.81 10.46
CA GLU A 37 4.67 3.14 10.21
C GLU A 37 4.52 3.46 8.73
N SER A 38 5.25 2.74 7.87
CA SER A 38 5.21 2.91 6.42
C SER A 38 4.25 1.94 5.72
N TRP A 39 3.65 1.00 6.45
CA TRP A 39 2.76 0.01 5.85
C TRP A 39 1.38 0.58 5.54
N HIS A 40 0.94 0.33 4.33
CA HIS A 40 -0.36 0.75 3.82
C HIS A 40 -0.76 -0.14 2.62
N ILE A 41 -2.03 -0.11 2.26
CA ILE A 41 -2.51 -0.67 1.00
C ILE A 41 -2.63 0.49 0.01
N THR A 42 -1.80 0.51 -1.04
CA THR A 42 -1.89 1.56 -2.05
C THR A 42 -3.14 1.38 -2.90
N LEU A 43 -3.92 2.45 -3.04
CA LEU A 43 -5.02 2.52 -4.01
C LEU A 43 -4.51 3.08 -5.33
N GLN A 44 -3.72 4.17 -5.29
CA GLN A 44 -3.15 4.77 -6.51
C GLN A 44 -1.88 5.57 -6.20
N PHE A 45 -0.85 5.39 -7.02
CA PHE A 45 0.31 6.28 -7.06
C PHE A 45 0.02 7.46 -8.00
N LEU A 46 0.18 8.69 -7.49
CA LEU A 46 0.01 9.92 -8.26
C LEU A 46 1.34 10.48 -8.76
N GLY A 47 2.43 10.13 -8.08
CA GLY A 47 3.76 10.62 -8.43
C GLY A 47 3.96 12.10 -8.11
N THR A 48 4.83 12.77 -8.88
CA THR A 48 5.10 14.19 -8.70
C THR A 48 3.90 15.03 -9.11
N SER A 49 3.39 15.83 -8.20
CA SER A 49 2.15 16.60 -8.35
C SER A 49 2.42 18.08 -8.16
N THR A 50 1.77 18.91 -8.98
CA THR A 50 1.72 20.36 -8.83
C THR A 50 0.79 20.74 -7.67
N ARG A 51 0.78 22.03 -7.30
CA ARG A 51 -0.13 22.54 -6.29
C ARG A 51 -1.59 22.45 -6.75
N ASP A 52 -1.87 22.80 -8.00
CA ASP A 52 -3.22 22.76 -8.57
C ASP A 52 -3.75 21.33 -8.61
N GLN A 53 -2.91 20.37 -8.99
CA GLN A 53 -3.25 18.95 -8.96
C GLN A 53 -3.55 18.46 -7.53
N TYR A 54 -2.78 18.92 -6.54
CA TYR A 54 -3.02 18.59 -5.13
C TYR A 54 -4.37 19.14 -4.66
N GLU A 55 -4.67 20.42 -4.91
CA GLU A 55 -5.93 21.05 -4.51
C GLU A 55 -7.13 20.40 -5.21
N CYS A 56 -7.01 20.11 -6.51
CA CYS A 56 -8.01 19.34 -7.25
C CYS A 56 -8.22 17.95 -6.64
N THR A 57 -7.15 17.23 -6.31
CA THR A 57 -7.21 15.89 -5.71
C THR A 57 -7.95 15.91 -4.38
N LEU A 58 -7.66 16.88 -3.51
CA LEU A 58 -8.40 17.04 -2.24
C LEU A 58 -9.89 17.20 -2.48
N ALA A 59 -10.29 18.13 -3.36
CA ALA A 59 -11.69 18.38 -3.66
C ALA A 59 -12.39 17.14 -4.20
N ARG A 60 -11.78 16.44 -5.16
CA ARG A 60 -12.38 15.26 -5.79
C ARG A 60 -12.43 14.02 -4.89
N LEU A 61 -11.43 13.81 -4.04
CA LEU A 61 -11.46 12.70 -3.10
C LEU A 61 -12.50 12.89 -1.99
N HIS A 62 -12.80 14.11 -1.58
CA HIS A 62 -13.90 14.40 -0.64
C HIS A 62 -15.30 14.11 -1.22
N GLU A 63 -15.45 14.01 -2.53
CA GLU A 63 -16.71 13.64 -3.19
C GLU A 63 -16.96 12.12 -3.20
N ILE A 64 -16.00 11.31 -2.75
CA ILE A 64 -16.14 9.84 -2.71
C ILE A 64 -16.96 9.42 -1.49
N HIS A 65 -18.16 8.88 -1.73
CA HIS A 65 -19.06 8.36 -0.70
C HIS A 65 -19.28 6.87 -0.91
N VAL A 66 -18.49 6.04 -0.21
CA VAL A 66 -18.61 4.58 -0.23
C VAL A 66 -18.60 4.04 1.19
N ALA A 67 -19.28 2.93 1.40
CA ALA A 67 -19.33 2.26 2.71
C ALA A 67 -17.93 1.82 3.16
N PRO A 68 -17.70 1.65 4.47
CA PRO A 68 -16.48 1.02 5.00
C PRO A 68 -16.16 -0.29 4.30
N VAL A 69 -14.88 -0.54 4.04
CA VAL A 69 -14.41 -1.65 3.21
C VAL A 69 -13.82 -2.75 4.08
N PRO A 70 -14.40 -3.97 4.05
CA PRO A 70 -13.77 -5.14 4.67
C PRO A 70 -12.46 -5.49 3.98
N ILE A 71 -11.38 -5.60 4.75
CA ILE A 71 -10.04 -5.94 4.30
C ILE A 71 -9.64 -7.31 4.85
N ARG A 72 -9.19 -8.17 3.97
CA ARG A 72 -8.60 -9.48 4.29
C ARG A 72 -7.23 -9.57 3.62
N LEU A 73 -6.22 -9.98 4.37
CA LEU A 73 -4.92 -10.28 3.81
C LEU A 73 -4.92 -11.68 3.20
N ASP A 74 -4.20 -11.81 2.11
CA ASP A 74 -3.90 -13.08 1.46
C ASP A 74 -2.44 -13.48 1.73
N ALA A 75 -2.02 -14.60 1.14
CA ALA A 75 -0.66 -15.09 1.27
C ALA A 75 0.39 -14.05 0.89
N PRO A 76 1.57 -14.03 1.56
CA PRO A 76 2.71 -13.28 1.11
C PRO A 76 3.12 -13.65 -0.31
N GLY A 77 3.62 -12.66 -1.05
CA GLY A 77 4.02 -12.83 -2.44
C GLY A 77 5.27 -12.03 -2.80
N PHE A 78 5.70 -12.21 -4.06
CA PHE A 78 6.93 -11.62 -4.58
C PHE A 78 6.69 -11.01 -5.95
N PHE A 79 7.02 -9.72 -6.12
CA PHE A 79 7.21 -9.14 -7.45
C PHE A 79 8.70 -9.25 -7.81
N GLU A 80 9.10 -10.37 -8.41
CA GLU A 80 10.51 -10.72 -8.62
C GLU A 80 11.27 -9.66 -9.42
N ARG A 81 10.71 -9.20 -10.55
CA ARG A 81 11.32 -8.13 -11.38
C ARG A 81 11.47 -6.81 -10.65
N ALA A 82 10.56 -6.50 -9.74
CA ALA A 82 10.62 -5.27 -8.94
C ALA A 82 11.42 -5.44 -7.65
N GLY A 83 11.85 -6.66 -7.33
CA GLY A 83 12.59 -6.98 -6.11
C GLY A 83 11.78 -6.72 -4.84
N VAL A 84 10.46 -7.02 -4.84
CA VAL A 84 9.56 -6.70 -3.73
C VAL A 84 9.01 -7.97 -3.09
N PHE A 85 9.07 -8.03 -1.76
CA PHE A 85 8.31 -8.94 -0.90
C PHE A 85 7.13 -8.20 -0.29
N PHE A 86 5.95 -8.79 -0.33
CA PHE A 86 4.71 -8.15 0.12
C PHE A 86 3.77 -9.13 0.82
N ALA A 87 2.87 -8.62 1.66
CA ALA A 87 1.66 -9.32 2.07
C ALA A 87 0.57 -9.04 1.04
N GLY A 88 -0.04 -10.10 0.49
CA GLY A 88 -1.16 -9.98 -0.42
C GLY A 88 -2.40 -9.43 0.30
N VAL A 89 -3.26 -8.76 -0.43
CA VAL A 89 -4.57 -8.32 0.05
C VAL A 89 -5.62 -8.85 -0.93
N HIS A 90 -6.69 -9.44 -0.39
CA HIS A 90 -7.77 -9.97 -1.20
C HIS A 90 -8.48 -8.85 -1.98
N PRO A 91 -8.52 -8.92 -3.33
CA PRO A 91 -9.15 -7.89 -4.16
C PRO A 91 -10.68 -8.04 -4.14
N SER A 92 -11.29 -7.78 -2.99
CA SER A 92 -12.75 -7.82 -2.84
C SER A 92 -13.43 -6.81 -3.78
N THR A 93 -14.69 -7.06 -4.10
CA THR A 93 -15.49 -6.15 -4.94
C THR A 93 -15.52 -4.72 -4.36
N SER A 94 -15.67 -4.58 -3.04
CA SER A 94 -15.70 -3.28 -2.37
C SER A 94 -14.35 -2.56 -2.41
N LEU A 95 -13.23 -3.28 -2.21
CA LEU A 95 -11.89 -2.69 -2.30
C LEU A 95 -11.58 -2.25 -3.73
N THR A 96 -11.91 -3.09 -4.72
CA THR A 96 -11.72 -2.76 -6.14
C THR A 96 -12.63 -1.60 -6.58
N ALA A 97 -13.85 -1.50 -6.04
CA ALA A 97 -14.72 -0.37 -6.30
C ALA A 97 -14.16 0.94 -5.71
N LEU A 98 -13.63 0.92 -4.48
CA LEU A 98 -12.98 2.09 -3.88
C LEU A 98 -11.77 2.54 -4.73
N GLU A 99 -10.91 1.60 -5.14
CA GLU A 99 -9.78 1.93 -6.03
C GLU A 99 -10.24 2.61 -7.31
N ARG A 100 -11.28 2.08 -7.98
CA ARG A 100 -11.84 2.69 -9.20
C ARG A 100 -12.40 4.09 -8.97
N HIS A 101 -13.05 4.34 -7.85
CA HIS A 101 -13.53 5.67 -7.47
C HIS A 101 -12.37 6.66 -7.30
N VAL A 102 -11.30 6.24 -6.62
CA VAL A 102 -10.08 7.05 -6.46
C VAL A 102 -9.45 7.36 -7.82
N VAL A 103 -9.27 6.34 -8.67
CA VAL A 103 -8.71 6.52 -10.01
C VAL A 103 -9.56 7.45 -10.88
N ALA A 104 -10.88 7.29 -10.87
CA ALA A 104 -11.79 8.16 -11.61
C ALA A 104 -11.71 9.62 -11.13
N ALA A 105 -11.69 9.84 -9.82
CA ALA A 105 -11.60 11.16 -9.22
C ALA A 105 -10.27 11.86 -9.59
N THR A 106 -9.14 11.15 -9.48
CA THR A 106 -7.82 11.73 -9.76
C THR A 106 -7.54 11.91 -11.24
N THR A 107 -8.17 11.11 -12.13
CA THR A 107 -8.10 11.30 -13.57
C THR A 107 -8.62 12.69 -13.98
N LEU A 108 -9.66 13.18 -13.29
CA LEU A 108 -10.17 14.55 -13.50
C LEU A 108 -9.16 15.64 -13.10
N CYS A 109 -8.16 15.31 -12.31
CA CYS A 109 -7.07 16.20 -11.92
C CYS A 109 -5.81 16.03 -12.79
N GLY A 110 -5.92 15.29 -13.91
CA GLY A 110 -4.84 15.13 -14.89
C GLY A 110 -3.85 14.00 -14.55
N PHE A 111 -4.21 13.07 -13.66
CA PHE A 111 -3.39 11.87 -13.43
C PHE A 111 -3.78 10.75 -14.40
N THR A 112 -2.76 10.06 -14.90
CA THR A 112 -2.98 8.92 -15.79
C THR A 112 -3.20 7.65 -14.96
N PRO A 113 -4.28 6.89 -15.23
CA PRO A 113 -4.49 5.59 -14.60
C PRO A 113 -3.37 4.59 -14.88
N GLU A 114 -3.06 3.72 -13.93
CA GLU A 114 -2.18 2.57 -14.15
C GLU A 114 -2.87 1.60 -15.13
N MET A 115 -2.15 1.17 -16.17
CA MET A 115 -2.68 0.25 -17.19
C MET A 115 -2.70 -1.22 -16.72
N ARG A 116 -1.93 -1.55 -15.70
CA ARG A 116 -1.90 -2.91 -15.14
C ARG A 116 -3.12 -3.16 -14.23
N PRO A 117 -3.61 -4.39 -14.17
CA PRO A 117 -4.67 -4.74 -13.22
C PRO A 117 -4.27 -4.38 -11.78
N TYR A 118 -5.24 -3.88 -11.02
CA TYR A 118 -5.05 -3.56 -9.62
C TYR A 118 -4.68 -4.83 -8.83
N HIS A 119 -3.56 -4.80 -8.16
CA HIS A 119 -3.05 -5.89 -7.31
C HIS A 119 -2.78 -5.35 -5.91
N PRO A 120 -3.78 -5.34 -5.01
CA PRO A 120 -3.63 -4.78 -3.68
C PRO A 120 -2.63 -5.59 -2.85
N HIS A 121 -1.71 -4.89 -2.19
CA HIS A 121 -0.65 -5.50 -1.40
C HIS A 121 -0.07 -4.51 -0.40
N ILE A 122 0.64 -5.03 0.60
CA ILE A 122 1.41 -4.27 1.59
C ILE A 122 2.88 -4.61 1.38
N THR A 123 3.69 -3.64 0.97
CA THR A 123 5.14 -3.85 0.78
C THR A 123 5.83 -4.05 2.11
N LEU A 124 6.49 -5.20 2.29
CA LEU A 124 7.20 -5.57 3.51
C LEU A 124 8.71 -5.41 3.39
N ALA A 125 9.29 -5.71 2.22
CA ALA A 125 10.71 -5.52 1.95
C ALA A 125 10.99 -5.28 0.47
N ARG A 126 12.14 -4.66 0.19
CA ARG A 126 12.66 -4.45 -1.16
C ARG A 126 14.12 -4.90 -1.23
N SER A 127 14.51 -5.50 -2.33
CA SER A 127 15.90 -5.82 -2.63
C SER A 127 16.74 -4.54 -2.71
N LYS A 128 17.98 -4.55 -2.16
CA LYS A 128 18.94 -3.45 -2.26
C LYS A 128 19.59 -3.32 -3.63
N GLY A 129 19.41 -4.29 -4.52
CA GLY A 129 19.97 -4.32 -5.88
C GLY A 129 18.87 -4.40 -6.95
N LYS A 130 19.31 -4.35 -8.22
CA LYS A 130 18.42 -4.60 -9.36
C LYS A 130 18.04 -6.08 -9.40
N GLU A 131 16.79 -6.38 -9.78
CA GLU A 131 16.29 -7.73 -10.09
C GLU A 131 16.47 -8.78 -8.99
N GLY A 132 15.57 -8.79 -8.00
CA GLY A 132 15.35 -9.94 -7.12
C GLY A 132 16.61 -10.64 -6.58
N GLY A 133 17.56 -9.88 -6.02
CA GLY A 133 18.86 -10.39 -5.59
C GLY A 133 18.82 -11.64 -4.70
N PRO A 134 19.99 -12.18 -4.28
CA PRO A 134 20.08 -13.43 -3.51
C PRO A 134 19.15 -13.44 -2.28
N GLY A 135 19.07 -12.33 -1.55
CA GLY A 135 18.25 -12.21 -0.36
C GLY A 135 16.76 -12.44 -0.60
N LEU A 136 16.22 -11.97 -1.73
CA LEU A 136 14.81 -12.21 -2.07
C LEU A 136 14.56 -13.70 -2.41
N ARG A 137 15.51 -14.35 -3.09
CA ARG A 137 15.41 -15.78 -3.40
C ARG A 137 15.49 -16.64 -2.14
N GLU A 138 16.40 -16.31 -1.22
CA GLU A 138 16.52 -16.99 0.07
C GLU A 138 15.26 -16.80 0.92
N LEU A 139 14.72 -15.56 0.96
CA LEU A 139 13.49 -15.28 1.64
C LEU A 139 12.33 -16.12 1.06
N LYS A 140 12.21 -16.19 -0.26
CA LYS A 140 11.18 -16.99 -0.95
C LYS A 140 11.29 -18.48 -0.59
N ALA A 141 12.49 -19.03 -0.53
CA ALA A 141 12.72 -20.42 -0.11
C ALA A 141 12.42 -20.65 1.38
N GLY A 142 12.53 -19.60 2.21
CA GLY A 142 12.31 -19.65 3.65
C GLY A 142 10.84 -19.47 4.08
N VAL A 143 9.99 -18.87 3.25
CA VAL A 143 8.56 -18.69 3.54
C VAL A 143 7.80 -19.97 3.26
N LYS A 144 7.79 -20.90 4.24
CA LYS A 144 7.14 -22.21 4.12
C LYS A 144 5.72 -22.25 4.67
N THR A 145 5.39 -21.35 5.59
CA THR A 145 4.08 -21.28 6.25
C THR A 145 3.49 -19.88 6.08
N VAL A 146 2.28 -19.83 5.60
CA VAL A 146 1.50 -18.59 5.50
C VAL A 146 0.73 -18.44 6.81
N PRO A 147 0.95 -17.38 7.60
CA PRO A 147 0.14 -17.12 8.76
C PRO A 147 -1.28 -16.72 8.32
N GLU A 148 -2.27 -17.07 9.13
CA GLU A 148 -3.58 -16.44 9.04
C GLU A 148 -3.50 -15.04 9.64
N PHE A 149 -4.07 -14.07 8.91
CA PHE A 149 -4.16 -12.69 9.36
C PHE A 149 -5.59 -12.34 9.76
N SER A 150 -5.71 -11.46 10.74
CA SER A 150 -7.00 -10.89 11.13
C SER A 150 -7.59 -10.07 9.97
N THR A 151 -8.92 -10.10 9.85
CA THR A 151 -9.66 -9.18 8.98
C THR A 151 -9.92 -7.87 9.72
N PHE A 152 -10.07 -6.76 8.98
CA PHE A 152 -10.46 -5.50 9.58
C PHE A 152 -11.37 -4.71 8.63
N ILE A 153 -12.02 -3.69 9.17
CA ILE A 153 -12.84 -2.77 8.38
C ILE A 153 -12.04 -1.48 8.20
N ALA A 154 -11.76 -1.12 6.95
CA ALA A 154 -11.20 0.18 6.62
C ALA A 154 -12.33 1.22 6.69
N ASN A 155 -12.21 2.18 7.62
CA ASN A 155 -13.17 3.27 7.82
C ASN A 155 -12.71 4.58 7.15
N GLU A 156 -11.52 4.60 6.59
CA GLU A 156 -10.93 5.75 5.92
C GLU A 156 -9.91 5.32 4.86
N PHE A 157 -9.63 6.22 3.94
CA PHE A 157 -8.44 6.20 3.11
C PHE A 157 -7.73 7.56 3.20
N LEU A 158 -6.45 7.60 2.86
CA LEU A 158 -5.59 8.74 3.13
C LEU A 158 -4.88 9.19 1.86
N LEU A 159 -4.65 10.50 1.76
CA LEU A 159 -3.68 11.09 0.83
C LEU A 159 -2.35 11.24 1.57
N TYR A 160 -1.32 10.64 1.03
CA TYR A 160 0.04 10.68 1.57
C TYR A 160 0.97 11.49 0.68
N GLU A 161 1.92 12.17 1.31
CA GLU A 161 3.11 12.68 0.64
C GLU A 161 4.30 11.77 0.95
N SER A 162 4.98 11.31 -0.10
CA SER A 162 6.22 10.53 0.02
C SER A 162 7.43 11.44 -0.04
N LYS A 163 8.23 11.44 1.02
CA LYS A 163 9.51 12.15 1.12
C LYS A 163 10.65 11.13 1.08
N PRO A 164 11.53 11.18 0.06
CA PRO A 164 12.68 10.28 0.01
C PRO A 164 13.63 10.59 1.17
N THR A 165 14.17 9.53 1.78
CA THR A 165 15.23 9.60 2.79
C THR A 165 16.38 8.68 2.40
N PRO A 166 17.58 8.83 2.96
CA PRO A 166 18.71 7.95 2.67
C PRO A 166 18.40 6.47 2.94
N THR A 167 17.51 6.19 3.90
CA THR A 167 17.17 4.83 4.33
C THR A 167 15.85 4.31 3.75
N GLY A 168 15.10 5.14 3.01
CA GLY A 168 13.81 4.73 2.46
C GLY A 168 12.93 5.91 2.08
N SER A 169 11.65 5.81 2.41
CA SER A 169 10.68 6.90 2.24
C SER A 169 9.93 7.12 3.53
N LEU A 170 9.77 8.37 3.90
CA LEU A 170 8.85 8.80 4.96
C LEU A 170 7.53 9.20 4.30
N TYR A 171 6.42 8.84 4.96
CA TYR A 171 5.08 9.16 4.47
C TYR A 171 4.37 10.07 5.45
N ASP A 172 4.06 11.29 4.99
CA ASP A 172 3.26 12.24 5.75
C ASP A 172 1.81 12.16 5.30
N VAL A 173 0.89 12.03 6.25
CA VAL A 173 -0.55 12.12 5.97
C VAL A 173 -0.90 13.58 5.67
N ARG A 174 -1.44 13.82 4.48
CA ARG A 174 -1.87 15.15 4.03
C ARG A 174 -3.35 15.38 4.26
N GLU A 175 -4.16 14.33 4.12
CA GLU A 175 -5.61 14.41 4.34
C GLU A 175 -6.19 13.02 4.64
N ARG A 176 -7.32 13.00 5.35
CA ARG A 176 -8.08 11.81 5.72
C ARG A 176 -9.49 11.88 5.15
N PHE A 177 -9.93 10.82 4.52
CA PHE A 177 -11.25 10.71 3.90
C PHE A 177 -12.02 9.58 4.57
N THR A 178 -13.08 9.92 5.28
CA THR A 178 -13.93 8.93 5.97
C THR A 178 -14.76 8.15 4.96
N LEU A 179 -14.78 6.84 5.09
CA LEU A 179 -15.65 5.96 4.32
C LEU A 179 -17.03 5.90 4.99
N ALA A 180 -18.03 6.42 4.31
CA ALA A 180 -19.42 6.38 4.71
C ALA A 180 -20.30 6.29 3.46
N ALA A 181 -21.34 5.45 3.49
CA ALA A 181 -22.29 5.40 2.40
C ALA A 181 -22.99 6.75 2.26
N ALA A 182 -23.35 7.12 1.03
CA ALA A 182 -24.24 8.28 0.80
C ALA A 182 -25.53 8.06 1.58
N ARG A 183 -26.00 9.12 2.24
CA ARG A 183 -27.30 9.13 2.93
C ARG A 183 -28.44 9.19 1.94
#